data_d310856bf6c8ac646a9870a0074d9c27
#
_entry.id   d310856bf6c8ac646a9870a0074d9c27
#
_cell.length_a   1.000
_cell.length_b   1.000
_cell.length_c   1.000
_cell.angle_alpha   90.00
_cell.angle_beta   90.00
_cell.angle_gamma   90.00
#
_symmetry.space_group_name_H-M   'P 1'
#
loop_
_entity.id
_entity.type
_entity.pdbx_description
1 polymer ?
#
loop_
_entity_poly.entity_id
_entity_poly.type
_entity_poly.pdbx_seq_one_letter_code
_entity_poly.pdbx_strand_id
1 'polypeptide(L)'
;TYLTNLSVRLVVKDNVEEDPDADEKEIILLAEKGAKEGRLTSGESDMVTNALKLDDVLVSEIMTPRVVVTAIEKSLTVDEVFRASPHIPFARIPVYDEDLDNVVGVIRRRDLLRQKADDHDLVKISDIMDEVQFVPETVTAYTALQTVLRTHQQLLAVVDEFGSLAG
;
A
#
# COMPACT_ATOMS: atom_id res chain seq x y z
N THR A 1 25.79 44.09 -38.17
CA THR A 1 26.08 43.07 -37.10
C THR A 1 25.04 43.01 -35.99
N TYR A 2 23.99 43.83 -36.04
CA TYR A 2 22.90 43.80 -35.03
C TYR A 2 21.65 42.94 -35.41
N LEU A 3 21.56 42.54 -36.68
CA LEU A 3 20.41 41.82 -37.24
C LEU A 3 20.52 40.28 -37.18
N THR A 4 21.73 39.74 -36.93
CA THR A 4 21.96 38.30 -36.86
C THR A 4 21.71 37.70 -35.47
N ASN A 5 21.64 38.50 -34.39
CA ASN A 5 21.38 38.02 -33.05
C ASN A 5 19.88 37.97 -32.66
N LEU A 6 19.01 38.56 -33.51
CA LEU A 6 17.55 38.58 -33.24
C LEU A 6 16.86 37.35 -33.84
N SER A 7 17.41 36.77 -34.90
CA SER A 7 16.81 35.60 -35.56
C SER A 7 17.13 34.27 -34.87
N VAL A 8 18.15 34.20 -34.03
CA VAL A 8 18.51 32.98 -33.26
C VAL A 8 17.64 32.83 -32.00
N ARG A 9 17.05 33.93 -31.50
CA ARG A 9 16.15 33.90 -30.33
C ARG A 9 14.71 33.49 -30.62
N LEU A 10 14.33 33.40 -31.91
CA LEU A 10 12.96 33.07 -32.31
C LEU A 10 12.75 31.59 -32.75
N VAL A 11 13.84 30.82 -32.85
CA VAL A 11 13.79 29.43 -33.35
C VAL A 11 13.98 28.41 -32.25
N VAL A 12 14.35 28.82 -31.01
CA VAL A 12 14.45 27.91 -29.87
C VAL A 12 13.32 28.22 -28.87
N LYS A 13 12.10 28.15 -29.35
CA LYS A 13 10.95 27.81 -28.54
C LYS A 13 10.47 26.43 -28.97
N ASP A 14 11.41 25.47 -28.90
CA ASP A 14 11.04 24.08 -28.86
C ASP A 14 10.16 23.92 -27.60
N ASN A 15 8.89 23.63 -27.85
CA ASN A 15 8.08 22.94 -26.89
C ASN A 15 8.78 21.58 -26.67
N VAL A 16 9.68 21.50 -25.73
CA VAL A 16 10.03 20.25 -25.10
C VAL A 16 8.74 19.89 -24.36
N GLU A 17 7.89 19.09 -24.99
CA GLU A 17 6.94 18.27 -24.26
C GLU A 17 7.84 17.47 -23.31
N GLU A 18 7.88 17.87 -22.06
CA GLU A 18 8.54 17.13 -21.00
C GLU A 18 7.81 15.78 -20.96
N ASP A 19 8.46 14.77 -21.53
CA ASP A 19 8.01 13.37 -21.44
C ASP A 19 8.39 12.90 -20.04
N PRO A 20 7.42 12.75 -19.10
CA PRO A 20 7.70 12.35 -17.72
C PRO A 20 8.47 11.03 -17.64
N ASP A 21 8.22 10.13 -18.60
CA ASP A 21 8.90 8.84 -18.70
C ASP A 21 10.40 9.00 -19.09
N ALA A 22 10.75 10.06 -19.82
CA ALA A 22 12.14 10.33 -20.17
C ALA A 22 12.93 10.83 -18.95
N ASP A 23 12.32 11.71 -18.14
CA ASP A 23 12.95 12.25 -16.94
C ASP A 23 13.16 11.15 -15.89
N GLU A 24 12.20 10.25 -15.72
CA GLU A 24 12.30 9.11 -14.79
C GLU A 24 13.45 8.17 -15.19
N LYS A 25 13.55 7.82 -16.48
CA LYS A 25 14.65 6.99 -16.99
C LYS A 25 16.02 7.64 -16.78
N GLU A 26 16.10 8.96 -16.91
CA GLU A 26 17.34 9.69 -16.65
C GLU A 26 17.74 9.60 -15.17
N ILE A 27 16.78 9.74 -14.25
CA ILE A 27 17.03 9.61 -12.80
C ILE A 27 17.52 8.19 -12.47
N ILE A 28 16.89 7.15 -13.03
CA ILE A 28 17.32 5.76 -12.85
C ILE A 28 18.76 5.57 -13.33
N LEU A 29 19.09 6.06 -14.53
CA LEU A 29 20.45 5.98 -15.10
C LEU A 29 21.47 6.71 -14.23
N LEU A 30 21.12 7.86 -13.66
CA LEU A 30 21.99 8.61 -12.75
C LEU A 30 22.21 7.85 -11.44
N ALA A 31 21.18 7.19 -10.88
CA ALA A 31 21.31 6.38 -9.69
C ALA A 31 22.23 5.15 -9.93
N GLU A 32 22.03 4.44 -11.04
CA GLU A 32 22.89 3.32 -11.43
C GLU A 32 24.35 3.76 -11.65
N LYS A 33 24.55 4.90 -12.31
CA LYS A 33 25.88 5.48 -12.49
C LYS A 33 26.54 5.84 -11.16
N GLY A 34 25.75 6.44 -10.23
CA GLY A 34 26.21 6.75 -8.88
C GLY A 34 26.68 5.51 -8.12
N ALA A 35 25.98 4.39 -8.28
CA ALA A 35 26.38 3.10 -7.70
C ALA A 35 27.69 2.57 -8.33
N LYS A 36 27.83 2.62 -9.66
CA LYS A 36 29.05 2.21 -10.37
C LYS A 36 30.28 3.04 -9.99
N GLU A 37 30.09 4.33 -9.72
CA GLU A 37 31.14 5.26 -9.32
C GLU A 37 31.41 5.24 -7.80
N GLY A 38 30.69 4.44 -7.02
CA GLY A 38 30.85 4.33 -5.58
C GLY A 38 30.32 5.55 -4.78
N ARG A 39 29.51 6.41 -5.41
CA ARG A 39 28.84 7.56 -4.75
C ARG A 39 27.56 7.13 -4.03
N LEU A 40 26.91 6.08 -4.52
CA LEU A 40 25.79 5.40 -3.91
C LEU A 40 26.18 3.95 -3.66
N THR A 41 25.60 3.34 -2.65
CA THR A 41 25.62 1.89 -2.52
C THR A 41 24.64 1.27 -3.52
N SER A 42 24.81 -0.01 -3.85
CA SER A 42 23.84 -0.74 -4.68
C SER A 42 22.43 -0.66 -4.11
N GLY A 43 22.28 -0.84 -2.77
CA GLY A 43 20.97 -0.75 -2.12
C GLY A 43 20.31 0.63 -2.24
N GLU A 44 21.07 1.72 -2.19
CA GLU A 44 20.53 3.07 -2.38
C GLU A 44 20.05 3.29 -3.83
N SER A 45 20.80 2.81 -4.81
CA SER A 45 20.38 2.84 -6.20
C SER A 45 19.11 2.03 -6.45
N ASP A 46 19.03 0.82 -5.87
CA ASP A 46 17.83 -0.03 -5.95
C ASP A 46 16.62 0.63 -5.29
N MET A 47 16.80 1.33 -4.16
CA MET A 47 15.73 2.07 -3.50
C MET A 47 15.16 3.17 -4.40
N VAL A 48 16.03 3.97 -5.05
CA VAL A 48 15.60 5.02 -5.99
C VAL A 48 14.81 4.42 -7.15
N THR A 49 15.36 3.39 -7.78
CA THR A 49 14.72 2.70 -8.92
C THR A 49 13.35 2.10 -8.52
N ASN A 50 13.28 1.44 -7.37
CA ASN A 50 12.03 0.83 -6.92
C ASN A 50 10.99 1.87 -6.50
N ALA A 51 11.42 3.00 -5.93
CA ALA A 51 10.51 4.09 -5.57
C ALA A 51 9.82 4.71 -6.81
N LEU A 52 10.57 4.91 -7.88
CA LEU A 52 10.04 5.43 -9.14
C LEU A 52 9.04 4.45 -9.79
N LYS A 53 9.32 3.17 -9.76
CA LYS A 53 8.44 2.13 -10.30
C LYS A 53 7.13 1.91 -9.54
N LEU A 54 6.94 2.51 -8.37
CA LEU A 54 5.69 2.34 -7.60
C LEU A 54 4.47 2.92 -8.32
N ASP A 55 4.66 3.90 -9.20
CA ASP A 55 3.57 4.47 -10.00
C ASP A 55 3.12 3.56 -11.16
N ASP A 56 3.99 2.63 -11.58
CA ASP A 56 3.70 1.68 -12.65
C ASP A 56 2.96 0.44 -12.17
N VAL A 57 3.02 0.14 -10.86
CA VAL A 57 2.48 -1.08 -10.26
C VAL A 57 1.08 -0.83 -9.69
N LEU A 58 0.08 -1.59 -10.11
CA LEU A 58 -1.26 -1.52 -9.53
C LEU A 58 -1.36 -2.31 -8.22
N VAL A 59 -2.24 -1.85 -7.34
CA VAL A 59 -2.52 -2.56 -6.07
C VAL A 59 -3.01 -3.98 -6.34
N SER A 60 -3.81 -4.20 -7.37
CA SER A 60 -4.28 -5.52 -7.80
C SER A 60 -3.16 -6.53 -8.10
N GLU A 61 -1.97 -6.05 -8.50
CA GLU A 61 -0.82 -6.92 -8.82
C GLU A 61 -0.05 -7.37 -7.58
N ILE A 62 -0.15 -6.62 -6.48
CA ILE A 62 0.65 -6.86 -5.26
C ILE A 62 -0.20 -7.22 -4.04
N MET A 63 -1.53 -7.08 -4.10
CA MET A 63 -2.42 -7.41 -3.00
C MET A 63 -2.42 -8.91 -2.70
N THR A 64 -2.82 -9.25 -1.48
CA THR A 64 -3.17 -10.63 -1.12
C THR A 64 -4.57 -10.92 -1.67
N PRO A 65 -4.76 -11.82 -2.63
CA PRO A 65 -6.07 -12.07 -3.22
C PRO A 65 -7.10 -12.53 -2.18
N ARG A 66 -8.36 -12.11 -2.32
CA ARG A 66 -9.47 -12.43 -1.41
C ARG A 66 -9.55 -13.91 -1.01
N VAL A 67 -9.31 -14.81 -1.97
CA VAL A 67 -9.43 -16.27 -1.76
C VAL A 67 -8.45 -16.84 -0.75
N VAL A 68 -7.38 -16.10 -0.39
CA VAL A 68 -6.39 -16.51 0.61
C VAL A 68 -6.38 -15.59 1.83
N VAL A 69 -7.26 -14.57 1.87
CA VAL A 69 -7.40 -13.68 3.03
C VAL A 69 -7.96 -14.46 4.21
N THR A 70 -7.29 -14.35 5.34
CA THR A 70 -7.82 -14.84 6.63
C THR A 70 -8.45 -13.67 7.36
N ALA A 71 -9.73 -13.77 7.68
CA ALA A 71 -10.49 -12.73 8.38
C ALA A 71 -11.28 -13.32 9.54
N ILE A 72 -11.78 -12.46 10.43
CA ILE A 72 -12.56 -12.83 11.62
C ILE A 72 -13.91 -12.14 11.55
N GLU A 73 -14.99 -12.85 11.91
CA GLU A 73 -16.32 -12.26 12.00
C GLU A 73 -16.44 -11.36 13.25
N LYS A 74 -17.05 -10.18 13.09
CA LYS A 74 -17.15 -9.15 14.14
C LYS A 74 -17.98 -9.58 15.37
N SER A 75 -18.94 -10.50 15.19
CA SER A 75 -19.85 -10.94 16.25
C SER A 75 -19.21 -11.96 17.21
N LEU A 76 -18.10 -12.59 16.79
CA LEU A 76 -17.39 -13.58 17.60
C LEU A 76 -16.80 -12.95 18.85
N THR A 77 -16.73 -13.74 19.91
CA THR A 77 -16.01 -13.40 21.14
C THR A 77 -14.53 -13.80 21.02
N VAL A 78 -13.70 -13.21 21.88
CA VAL A 78 -12.28 -13.54 21.95
C VAL A 78 -12.06 -15.05 22.15
N ASP A 79 -12.84 -15.68 23.02
CA ASP A 79 -12.74 -17.12 23.29
C ASP A 79 -13.11 -17.98 22.07
N GLU A 80 -14.16 -17.61 21.33
CA GLU A 80 -14.56 -18.30 20.10
C GLU A 80 -13.47 -18.23 19.02
N VAL A 81 -12.82 -17.06 18.87
CA VAL A 81 -11.70 -16.90 17.94
C VAL A 81 -10.55 -17.83 18.30
N PHE A 82 -10.15 -17.92 19.58
CA PHE A 82 -9.06 -18.80 20.00
C PHE A 82 -9.42 -20.28 19.96
N ARG A 83 -10.70 -20.65 20.16
CA ARG A 83 -11.16 -22.03 19.96
C ARG A 83 -11.11 -22.45 18.49
N ALA A 84 -11.52 -21.56 17.58
CA ALA A 84 -11.49 -21.83 16.15
C ALA A 84 -10.04 -21.82 15.58
N SER A 85 -9.21 -20.92 16.07
CA SER A 85 -7.83 -20.71 15.60
C SER A 85 -6.88 -20.46 16.78
N PRO A 86 -6.40 -21.50 17.46
CA PRO A 86 -5.47 -21.36 18.60
C PRO A 86 -4.16 -20.68 18.24
N HIS A 87 -3.78 -20.76 16.96
CA HIS A 87 -2.57 -20.12 16.42
C HIS A 87 -2.93 -19.14 15.33
N ILE A 88 -2.76 -17.85 15.61
CA ILE A 88 -3.03 -16.77 14.67
C ILE A 88 -1.69 -16.29 14.11
N PRO A 89 -1.34 -16.60 12.84
CA PRO A 89 -0.02 -16.28 12.28
C PRO A 89 0.13 -14.80 11.92
N PHE A 90 -0.98 -14.10 11.66
CA PHE A 90 -0.96 -12.74 11.14
C PHE A 90 -0.94 -11.69 12.27
N ALA A 91 -0.21 -10.60 12.08
CA ALA A 91 -0.14 -9.49 13.04
C ALA A 91 -1.41 -8.62 13.02
N ARG A 92 -2.07 -8.54 11.86
CA ARG A 92 -3.33 -7.83 11.63
C ARG A 92 -4.26 -8.72 10.85
N ILE A 93 -5.53 -8.71 11.22
CA ILE A 93 -6.55 -9.57 10.64
C ILE A 93 -7.74 -8.70 10.28
N PRO A 94 -8.22 -8.71 9.04
CA PRO A 94 -9.48 -8.08 8.67
C PRO A 94 -10.65 -8.62 9.49
N VAL A 95 -11.61 -7.75 9.79
CA VAL A 95 -12.85 -8.10 10.48
C VAL A 95 -14.00 -7.83 9.53
N TYR A 96 -14.86 -8.82 9.34
CA TYR A 96 -16.02 -8.73 8.45
C TYR A 96 -17.35 -8.88 9.20
N ASP A 97 -18.42 -8.44 8.54
CA ASP A 97 -19.79 -8.52 9.02
C ASP A 97 -20.63 -9.39 8.10
N GLU A 98 -21.06 -10.56 8.58
CA GLU A 98 -21.86 -11.57 7.88
C GLU A 98 -21.16 -12.19 6.65
N ASP A 99 -20.62 -11.37 5.74
CA ASP A 99 -19.91 -11.81 4.52
C ASP A 99 -18.51 -11.19 4.45
N LEU A 100 -17.56 -11.95 3.90
CA LEU A 100 -16.20 -11.50 3.69
C LEU A 100 -16.12 -10.27 2.75
N ASP A 101 -17.13 -10.06 1.90
CA ASP A 101 -17.22 -8.87 1.06
C ASP A 101 -17.48 -7.59 1.86
N ASN A 102 -18.03 -7.72 3.07
CA ASN A 102 -18.31 -6.62 3.96
C ASN A 102 -17.27 -6.53 5.09
N VAL A 103 -16.05 -6.14 4.76
CA VAL A 103 -15.00 -5.85 5.75
C VAL A 103 -15.34 -4.55 6.46
N VAL A 104 -15.39 -4.58 7.79
CA VAL A 104 -15.81 -3.45 8.65
C VAL A 104 -14.72 -2.94 9.56
N GLY A 105 -13.60 -3.66 9.68
CA GLY A 105 -12.51 -3.27 10.57
C GLY A 105 -11.27 -4.13 10.42
N VAL A 106 -10.32 -3.87 11.29
CA VAL A 106 -9.07 -4.64 11.44
C VAL A 106 -8.77 -4.86 12.91
N ILE A 107 -8.31 -6.05 13.27
CA ILE A 107 -7.87 -6.33 14.63
C ILE A 107 -6.41 -6.73 14.67
N ARG A 108 -5.69 -6.24 15.67
CA ARG A 108 -4.29 -6.62 15.89
C ARG A 108 -4.22 -7.86 16.78
N ARG A 109 -3.45 -8.86 16.36
CA ARG A 109 -3.21 -10.07 17.15
C ARG A 109 -2.82 -9.77 18.60
N ARG A 110 -2.00 -8.73 18.83
CA ARG A 110 -1.57 -8.35 20.19
C ARG A 110 -2.73 -7.95 21.09
N ASP A 111 -3.77 -7.32 20.51
CA ASP A 111 -4.93 -6.86 21.28
C ASP A 111 -5.85 -8.05 21.61
N LEU A 112 -6.01 -9.01 20.70
CA LEU A 112 -6.64 -10.30 20.98
C LEU A 112 -5.92 -11.05 22.12
N LEU A 113 -4.60 -11.16 22.03
CA LEU A 113 -3.80 -11.85 23.07
C LEU A 113 -3.88 -11.14 24.40
N ARG A 114 -3.95 -9.80 24.43
CA ARG A 114 -4.15 -9.03 25.67
C ARG A 114 -5.50 -9.34 26.29
N GLN A 115 -6.60 -9.29 25.52
CA GLN A 115 -7.93 -9.62 26.05
C GLN A 115 -7.97 -11.05 26.61
N LYS A 116 -7.34 -11.99 25.91
CA LYS A 116 -7.26 -13.38 26.39
C LYS A 116 -6.44 -13.52 27.66
N ALA A 117 -5.34 -12.78 27.80
CA ALA A 117 -4.49 -12.80 29.01
C ALA A 117 -5.17 -12.15 30.23
N ASP A 118 -6.08 -11.21 30.00
CA ASP A 118 -6.84 -10.51 31.04
C ASP A 118 -8.17 -11.23 31.37
N ASP A 119 -8.38 -12.47 30.88
CA ASP A 119 -9.60 -13.28 31.03
C ASP A 119 -10.89 -12.61 30.50
N HIS A 120 -10.73 -11.69 29.54
CA HIS A 120 -11.83 -10.99 28.86
C HIS A 120 -12.41 -11.83 27.71
N ASP A 121 -12.69 -13.08 27.97
CA ASP A 121 -13.08 -14.10 26.99
C ASP A 121 -14.37 -13.79 26.23
N LEU A 122 -15.30 -13.06 26.86
CA LEU A 122 -16.62 -12.74 26.31
C LEU A 122 -16.70 -11.43 25.55
N VAL A 123 -15.60 -10.68 25.47
CA VAL A 123 -15.52 -9.43 24.68
C VAL A 123 -15.66 -9.76 23.20
N LYS A 124 -16.51 -9.03 22.50
CA LYS A 124 -16.72 -9.21 21.07
C LYS A 124 -15.61 -8.53 20.27
N ILE A 125 -15.34 -9.09 19.10
CA ILE A 125 -14.34 -8.52 18.16
C ILE A 125 -14.74 -7.11 17.73
N SER A 126 -16.05 -6.85 17.55
CA SER A 126 -16.59 -5.51 17.25
C SER A 126 -16.19 -4.43 18.25
N ASP A 127 -15.95 -4.80 19.52
CA ASP A 127 -15.71 -3.85 20.60
C ASP A 127 -14.20 -3.46 20.70
N ILE A 128 -13.34 -4.22 20.02
CA ILE A 128 -11.88 -4.07 20.11
C ILE A 128 -11.18 -3.95 18.74
N MET A 129 -11.93 -3.94 17.64
CA MET A 129 -11.38 -3.70 16.31
C MET A 129 -11.13 -2.20 16.09
N ASP A 130 -10.15 -1.91 15.25
CA ASP A 130 -9.89 -0.56 14.72
C ASP A 130 -10.63 -0.40 13.38
N GLU A 131 -10.79 0.86 12.93
CA GLU A 131 -11.28 1.17 11.58
C GLU A 131 -10.28 0.66 10.52
N VAL A 132 -10.80 0.22 9.37
CA VAL A 132 -10.00 -0.17 8.21
C VAL A 132 -10.07 0.91 7.13
N GLN A 133 -8.96 1.11 6.40
CA GLN A 133 -8.94 2.00 5.23
C GLN A 133 -9.10 1.17 3.96
N PHE A 134 -9.90 1.70 3.04
CA PHE A 134 -10.16 1.08 1.74
C PHE A 134 -9.41 1.80 0.63
N VAL A 135 -8.95 1.03 -0.35
CA VAL A 135 -8.39 1.54 -1.60
C VAL A 135 -8.93 0.73 -2.77
N PRO A 136 -9.22 1.36 -3.92
CA PRO A 136 -9.58 0.63 -5.14
C PRO A 136 -8.41 -0.23 -5.62
N GLU A 137 -8.69 -1.38 -6.22
CA GLU A 137 -7.67 -2.27 -6.80
C GLU A 137 -6.92 -1.62 -7.99
N THR A 138 -7.53 -0.61 -8.61
CA THR A 138 -7.00 0.10 -9.77
C THR A 138 -6.02 1.23 -9.43
N VAL A 139 -5.82 1.56 -8.14
CA VAL A 139 -4.84 2.58 -7.77
C VAL A 139 -3.43 2.02 -7.81
N THR A 140 -2.44 2.91 -7.96
CA THR A 140 -1.03 2.54 -7.96
C THR A 140 -0.53 2.19 -6.55
N ALA A 141 0.54 1.39 -6.48
CA ALA A 141 1.22 1.08 -5.23
C ALA A 141 1.70 2.35 -4.51
N TYR A 142 2.09 3.39 -5.26
CA TYR A 142 2.44 4.70 -4.71
C TYR A 142 1.27 5.36 -3.98
N THR A 143 0.08 5.37 -4.58
CA THR A 143 -1.13 5.92 -3.95
C THR A 143 -1.50 5.16 -2.67
N ALA A 144 -1.39 3.83 -2.70
CA ALA A 144 -1.60 3.00 -1.52
C ALA A 144 -0.57 3.31 -0.42
N LEU A 145 0.71 3.44 -0.78
CA LEU A 145 1.78 3.83 0.15
C LEU A 145 1.52 5.20 0.78
N GLN A 146 1.13 6.19 -0.01
CA GLN A 146 0.76 7.51 0.53
C GLN A 146 -0.41 7.42 1.52
N THR A 147 -1.39 6.57 1.26
CA THR A 147 -2.51 6.34 2.17
C THR A 147 -2.03 5.75 3.49
N VAL A 148 -1.16 4.73 3.45
CA VAL A 148 -0.53 4.13 4.65
C VAL A 148 0.23 5.19 5.46
N LEU A 149 1.04 6.02 4.80
CA LEU A 149 1.84 7.05 5.48
C LEU A 149 0.97 8.13 6.13
N ARG A 150 -0.10 8.54 5.46
CA ARG A 150 -1.03 9.56 5.96
C ARG A 150 -1.90 9.06 7.11
N THR A 151 -2.41 7.84 7.03
CA THR A 151 -3.34 7.26 8.01
C THR A 151 -2.63 6.52 9.13
N HIS A 152 -1.32 6.24 8.97
CA HIS A 152 -0.54 5.37 9.85
C HIS A 152 -1.11 3.95 9.99
N GLN A 153 -1.98 3.55 9.08
CA GLN A 153 -2.52 2.20 9.02
C GLN A 153 -1.60 1.31 8.19
N GLN A 154 -1.32 0.12 8.67
CA GLN A 154 -0.40 -0.83 8.04
C GLN A 154 -1.13 -2.00 7.36
N LEU A 155 -2.45 -1.88 7.21
CA LEU A 155 -3.30 -2.78 6.45
C LEU A 155 -4.34 -1.92 5.74
N LEU A 156 -4.51 -2.16 4.46
CA LEU A 156 -5.54 -1.56 3.63
C LEU A 156 -6.42 -2.70 3.10
N ALA A 157 -7.72 -2.52 3.07
CA ALA A 157 -8.64 -3.41 2.37
C ALA A 157 -8.78 -2.93 0.92
N VAL A 158 -8.55 -3.82 -0.02
CA VAL A 158 -8.66 -3.51 -1.45
C VAL A 158 -10.05 -3.89 -1.94
N VAL A 159 -10.70 -2.97 -2.65
CA VAL A 159 -12.06 -3.17 -3.17
C VAL A 159 -12.11 -3.05 -4.68
N ASP A 160 -13.03 -3.80 -5.28
CA ASP A 160 -13.37 -3.71 -6.69
C ASP A 160 -14.29 -2.51 -7.00
N GLU A 161 -14.74 -2.38 -8.25
CA GLU A 161 -15.64 -1.32 -8.73
C GLU A 161 -17.05 -1.42 -8.14
N PHE A 162 -17.41 -2.55 -7.54
CA PHE A 162 -18.70 -2.77 -6.89
C PHE A 162 -18.64 -2.55 -5.37
N GLY A 163 -17.44 -2.31 -4.84
CA GLY A 163 -17.19 -2.14 -3.41
C GLY A 163 -17.02 -3.46 -2.66
N SER A 164 -16.90 -4.60 -3.36
CA SER A 164 -16.64 -5.90 -2.76
C SER A 164 -15.15 -6.07 -2.49
N LEU A 165 -14.79 -6.87 -1.48
CA LEU A 165 -13.39 -7.15 -1.15
C LEU A 165 -12.70 -7.89 -2.30
N ALA A 166 -11.63 -7.30 -2.83
CA ALA A 166 -10.73 -7.92 -3.81
C ALA A 166 -9.48 -8.53 -3.15
N GLY A 167 -9.00 -7.87 -2.05
CA GLY A 167 -7.80 -8.33 -1.36
C GLY A 167 -7.43 -7.53 -0.11
#